data_9b800ebf6179fda645d253931467529a
#
_entry.id   9b800ebf6179fda645d253931467529a
#
_cell.length_a   1.000
_cell.length_b   1.000
_cell.length_c   1.000
_cell.angle_alpha   90.00
_cell.angle_beta   90.00
_cell.angle_gamma   90.00
#
_symmetry.space_group_name_H-M   'P 1'
#
loop_
_entity.id
_entity.type
_entity.pdbx_description
1 polymer ?
#
loop_
_entity_poly.entity_id
_entity_poly.type
_entity_poly.pdbx_seq_one_letter_code
_entity_poly.pdbx_strand_id
1 'polypeptide(L)'
;AGVGLDVFDGEMLENFFVKEIQPYASIGKQADYIPALAKINPDQFGMCIHTIQNKTFMHGEATTGFSIQSISKVFSLAMCLSLEGDNLWKRVGKEPSGTAFNSLVQLEVEKGIPRNPFINAGAIVMTDILLNHLKHPEEEYLRFVRSISGNNQIHYNEEVALSERENGYLNAAITNLLKYYHNIDNDIERVLHFYFLQCSIEMSCYDLSKAFLPFANHKQAFTFEGITPEPPRFSAAPRRCR
;
A
#
# COMPACT_ATOMS: atom_id res chain seq x y z
N ALA A 1 21.94 -22.51 8.62
CA ALA A 1 21.01 -23.26 9.45
C ALA A 1 19.75 -22.41 9.59
N GLY A 2 18.72 -22.73 8.80
CA GLY A 2 17.43 -22.08 8.91
C GLY A 2 16.78 -22.46 10.23
N VAL A 3 16.43 -21.50 11.06
CA VAL A 3 15.55 -21.74 12.20
C VAL A 3 14.21 -22.15 11.60
N GLY A 4 13.83 -23.40 11.83
CA GLY A 4 12.62 -23.98 11.27
C GLY A 4 11.39 -23.20 11.76
N LEU A 5 10.58 -22.72 10.81
CA LEU A 5 9.28 -22.10 11.03
C LEU A 5 8.20 -23.10 11.57
N ASP A 6 8.61 -24.28 12.04
CA ASP A 6 7.74 -25.26 12.69
C ASP A 6 7.32 -24.89 14.12
N VAL A 7 7.75 -23.71 14.60
CA VAL A 7 7.55 -23.26 15.98
C VAL A 7 6.28 -22.38 16.14
N PHE A 8 5.65 -21.91 15.06
CA PHE A 8 4.41 -21.12 15.16
C PHE A 8 3.20 -22.05 15.29
N ASP A 9 2.49 -21.95 16.40
CA ASP A 9 1.16 -22.52 16.60
C ASP A 9 0.19 -21.46 17.16
N GLY A 10 -1.09 -21.82 17.24
CA GLY A 10 -2.14 -20.89 17.71
C GLY A 10 -1.96 -20.49 19.17
N GLU A 11 -1.45 -21.38 20.01
CA GLU A 11 -1.19 -21.11 21.43
C GLU A 11 -0.04 -20.11 21.60
N MET A 12 0.98 -20.21 20.79
CA MET A 12 2.10 -19.26 20.79
C MET A 12 1.62 -17.84 20.43
N LEU A 13 0.75 -17.70 19.43
CA LEU A 13 0.18 -16.39 19.04
C LEU A 13 -0.72 -15.82 20.13
N GLU A 14 -1.53 -16.65 20.78
CA GLU A 14 -2.36 -16.25 21.93
C GLU A 14 -1.50 -15.74 23.07
N ASN A 15 -0.46 -16.48 23.45
CA ASN A 15 0.48 -16.09 24.49
C ASN A 15 1.23 -14.80 24.14
N PHE A 16 1.62 -14.63 22.88
CA PHE A 16 2.24 -13.40 22.40
C PHE A 16 1.27 -12.20 22.52
N PHE A 17 0.03 -12.38 22.07
CA PHE A 17 -0.99 -11.34 22.19
C PHE A 17 -1.19 -10.90 23.64
N VAL A 18 -1.43 -11.87 24.55
CA VAL A 18 -1.69 -11.59 25.96
C VAL A 18 -0.52 -10.86 26.64
N LYS A 19 0.72 -11.26 26.34
CA LYS A 19 1.90 -10.70 27.00
C LYS A 19 2.37 -9.38 26.40
N GLU A 20 2.36 -9.29 25.07
CA GLU A 20 3.08 -8.22 24.36
C GLU A 20 2.14 -7.15 23.76
N ILE A 21 0.88 -7.46 23.53
CA ILE A 21 -0.06 -6.55 22.87
C ILE A 21 -1.16 -6.07 23.81
N GLN A 22 -1.82 -6.99 24.49
CA GLN A 22 -2.95 -6.67 25.38
C GLN A 22 -2.65 -5.59 26.43
N PRO A 23 -1.44 -5.52 27.04
CA PRO A 23 -1.12 -4.44 27.98
C PRO A 23 -1.14 -3.05 27.38
N TYR A 24 -1.07 -2.92 26.05
CA TYR A 24 -1.12 -1.66 25.33
C TYR A 24 -2.50 -1.36 24.72
N ALA A 25 -3.46 -2.26 24.89
CA ALA A 25 -4.84 -2.02 24.47
C ALA A 25 -5.38 -0.73 25.13
N SER A 26 -6.08 0.08 24.38
CA SER A 26 -6.66 1.36 24.80
C SER A 26 -5.66 2.48 25.17
N ILE A 27 -4.34 2.28 25.02
CA ILE A 27 -3.34 3.34 25.24
C ILE A 27 -3.22 4.25 24.02
N GLY A 28 -3.39 3.70 22.82
CA GLY A 28 -3.34 4.42 21.56
C GLY A 28 -4.62 5.20 21.26
N LYS A 29 -4.62 5.88 20.11
CA LYS A 29 -5.79 6.55 19.55
C LYS A 29 -5.99 6.06 18.12
N GLN A 30 -7.25 5.76 17.73
CA GLN A 30 -7.56 5.46 16.35
C GLN A 30 -7.30 6.67 15.44
N ALA A 31 -7.07 6.42 14.16
CA ALA A 31 -6.97 7.46 13.15
C ALA A 31 -8.30 8.22 13.06
N ASP A 32 -8.25 9.55 13.11
CA ASP A 32 -9.42 10.43 13.08
C ASP A 32 -9.27 11.59 12.08
N TYR A 33 -8.28 11.52 11.20
CA TYR A 33 -8.02 12.57 10.22
C TYR A 33 -9.10 12.67 9.13
N ILE A 34 -9.92 11.64 8.96
CA ILE A 34 -11.17 11.67 8.18
C ILE A 34 -12.32 11.07 9.00
N PRO A 35 -13.57 11.57 8.83
CA PRO A 35 -14.73 11.10 9.59
C PRO A 35 -15.00 9.61 9.50
N ALA A 36 -14.76 9.00 8.32
CA ALA A 36 -14.96 7.57 8.12
C ALA A 36 -14.08 6.69 9.02
N LEU A 37 -12.83 7.09 9.28
CA LEU A 37 -11.93 6.37 10.19
C LEU A 37 -12.26 6.63 11.67
N ALA A 38 -12.70 7.82 12.00
CA ALA A 38 -13.07 8.18 13.38
C ALA A 38 -14.22 7.34 13.95
N LYS A 39 -15.02 6.67 13.10
CA LYS A 39 -16.13 5.80 13.51
C LYS A 39 -15.68 4.37 13.87
N ILE A 40 -14.46 3.99 13.56
CA ILE A 40 -13.97 2.62 13.78
C ILE A 40 -13.82 2.37 15.28
N ASN A 41 -14.23 1.19 15.72
CA ASN A 41 -14.05 0.79 17.12
C ASN A 41 -12.56 0.70 17.48
N PRO A 42 -12.06 1.50 18.44
CA PRO A 42 -10.65 1.53 18.82
C PRO A 42 -10.16 0.23 19.49
N ASP A 43 -11.07 -0.58 20.00
CA ASP A 43 -10.74 -1.85 20.67
C ASP A 43 -10.62 -3.02 19.69
N GLN A 44 -10.88 -2.79 18.42
CA GLN A 44 -10.80 -3.81 17.37
C GLN A 44 -9.35 -4.21 17.11
N PHE A 45 -9.06 -5.49 17.22
CA PHE A 45 -7.73 -6.04 17.00
C PHE A 45 -7.79 -7.34 16.20
N GLY A 46 -6.96 -7.45 15.18
CA GLY A 46 -6.79 -8.66 14.39
C GLY A 46 -5.34 -8.90 14.00
N MET A 47 -4.94 -10.16 13.95
CA MET A 47 -3.62 -10.57 13.51
C MET A 47 -3.73 -11.81 12.61
N CYS A 48 -2.98 -11.83 11.52
CA CYS A 48 -2.90 -12.99 10.64
C CYS A 48 -1.47 -13.20 10.13
N ILE A 49 -1.01 -14.43 10.12
CA ILE A 49 0.26 -14.87 9.55
C ILE A 49 -0.03 -15.94 8.51
N HIS A 50 0.37 -15.70 7.26
CA HIS A 50 0.46 -16.72 6.23
C HIS A 50 1.93 -17.05 5.99
N THR A 51 2.25 -18.35 5.92
CA THR A 51 3.60 -18.81 5.56
C THR A 51 3.65 -19.28 4.12
N ILE A 52 4.84 -19.22 3.50
CA ILE A 52 5.06 -19.76 2.15
C ILE A 52 4.83 -21.27 2.04
N GLN A 53 4.70 -21.97 3.17
CA GLN A 53 4.31 -23.38 3.27
C GLN A 53 2.79 -23.58 3.39
N ASN A 54 1.99 -22.54 3.12
CA ASN A 54 0.52 -22.57 3.22
C ASN A 54 -0.04 -22.84 4.63
N LYS A 55 0.71 -22.53 5.70
CA LYS A 55 0.16 -22.51 7.04
C LYS A 55 -0.42 -21.13 7.32
N THR A 56 -1.56 -21.11 8.04
CA THR A 56 -2.25 -19.86 8.43
C THR A 56 -2.49 -19.86 9.92
N PHE A 57 -2.14 -18.77 10.59
CA PHE A 57 -2.39 -18.52 12.00
C PHE A 57 -3.14 -17.20 12.14
N MET A 58 -4.20 -17.18 12.93
CA MET A 58 -5.04 -16.01 13.14
C MET A 58 -5.35 -15.83 14.63
N HIS A 59 -5.46 -14.56 15.04
CA HIS A 59 -5.94 -14.20 16.37
C HIS A 59 -6.83 -12.96 16.27
N GLY A 60 -7.85 -12.87 17.14
CA GLY A 60 -8.79 -11.77 17.19
C GLY A 60 -9.63 -11.65 15.91
N GLU A 61 -9.95 -10.42 15.51
CA GLU A 61 -10.85 -10.11 14.40
C GLU A 61 -10.12 -10.10 13.05
N ALA A 62 -9.29 -11.12 12.81
CA ALA A 62 -8.41 -11.21 11.63
C ALA A 62 -9.16 -11.25 10.29
N THR A 63 -10.46 -11.55 10.28
CA THR A 63 -11.30 -11.61 9.07
C THR A 63 -12.22 -10.40 8.91
N THR A 64 -12.20 -9.46 9.86
CA THR A 64 -12.99 -8.22 9.76
C THR A 64 -12.34 -7.27 8.76
N GLY A 65 -13.14 -6.74 7.82
CA GLY A 65 -12.69 -5.81 6.79
C GLY A 65 -12.40 -4.42 7.37
N PHE A 66 -11.39 -3.77 6.83
CA PHE A 66 -11.04 -2.37 7.08
C PHE A 66 -10.41 -1.75 5.83
N SER A 67 -10.45 -0.42 5.70
CA SER A 67 -9.79 0.26 4.60
C SER A 67 -8.28 0.20 4.74
N ILE A 68 -7.59 -0.28 3.71
CA ILE A 68 -6.14 -0.56 3.79
C ILE A 68 -5.26 0.69 3.76
N GLN A 69 -5.83 1.82 3.40
CA GLN A 69 -5.14 3.10 3.37
C GLN A 69 -3.77 3.03 2.66
N SER A 70 -2.72 3.48 3.30
CA SER A 70 -1.38 3.52 2.72
C SER A 70 -0.74 2.14 2.44
N ILE A 71 -1.33 1.04 2.89
CA ILE A 71 -0.87 -0.30 2.50
C ILE A 71 -1.02 -0.50 0.98
N SER A 72 -2.00 0.15 0.36
CA SER A 72 -2.25 0.14 -1.10
C SER A 72 -1.03 0.58 -1.93
N LYS A 73 -0.13 1.38 -1.38
CA LYS A 73 1.07 1.88 -2.06
C LYS A 73 2.00 0.75 -2.52
N VAL A 74 2.02 -0.37 -1.80
CA VAL A 74 2.80 -1.56 -2.20
C VAL A 74 2.23 -2.18 -3.46
N PHE A 75 0.91 -2.27 -3.56
CA PHE A 75 0.23 -2.81 -4.75
C PHE A 75 0.42 -1.90 -5.96
N SER A 76 0.29 -0.58 -5.76
CA SER A 76 0.54 0.41 -6.81
C SER A 76 1.97 0.35 -7.33
N LEU A 77 2.95 0.23 -6.43
CA LEU A 77 4.36 0.06 -6.83
C LEU A 77 4.58 -1.23 -7.61
N ALA A 78 4.01 -2.35 -7.18
CA ALA A 78 4.15 -3.62 -7.87
C ALA A 78 3.61 -3.56 -9.30
N MET A 79 2.44 -2.95 -9.49
CA MET A 79 1.85 -2.73 -10.82
C MET A 79 2.70 -1.80 -11.68
N CYS A 80 3.14 -0.65 -11.14
CA CYS A 80 3.98 0.30 -11.87
C CYS A 80 5.31 -0.31 -12.30
N LEU A 81 5.95 -1.11 -11.45
CA LEU A 81 7.19 -1.81 -11.80
C LEU A 81 6.98 -2.82 -12.93
N SER A 82 5.83 -3.48 -12.98
CA SER A 82 5.49 -4.40 -14.06
C SER A 82 5.26 -3.68 -15.40
N LEU A 83 4.73 -2.46 -15.36
CA LEU A 83 4.37 -1.68 -16.54
C LEU A 83 5.54 -0.84 -17.07
N GLU A 84 6.30 -0.20 -16.19
CA GLU A 84 7.36 0.77 -16.53
C GLU A 84 8.77 0.21 -16.38
N GLY A 85 8.97 -0.86 -15.59
CA GLY A 85 10.28 -1.35 -15.22
C GLY A 85 11.13 -0.23 -14.60
N ASP A 86 12.39 -0.12 -15.05
CA ASP A 86 13.33 0.89 -14.53
C ASP A 86 13.01 2.33 -14.94
N ASN A 87 12.10 2.56 -15.90
CA ASN A 87 11.67 3.91 -16.29
C ASN A 87 10.94 4.63 -15.16
N LEU A 88 10.27 3.88 -14.29
CA LEU A 88 9.63 4.37 -13.08
C LEU A 88 10.53 5.32 -12.28
N TRP A 89 11.82 4.96 -12.17
CA TRP A 89 12.79 5.69 -11.35
C TRP A 89 13.24 7.04 -11.92
N LYS A 90 12.72 7.43 -13.07
CA LYS A 90 12.87 8.78 -13.60
C LYS A 90 11.90 9.77 -12.96
N ARG A 91 10.75 9.26 -12.49
CA ARG A 91 9.66 10.05 -11.90
C ARG A 91 9.62 10.00 -10.37
N VAL A 92 10.20 8.95 -9.77
CA VAL A 92 10.21 8.73 -8.32
C VAL A 92 11.58 8.20 -7.91
N GLY A 93 12.11 8.66 -6.77
CA GLY A 93 13.37 8.20 -6.22
C GLY A 93 13.26 6.88 -5.45
N LYS A 94 14.38 6.48 -4.85
CA LYS A 94 14.54 5.26 -4.04
C LYS A 94 15.11 5.56 -2.65
N GLU A 95 15.11 6.83 -2.23
CA GLU A 95 15.74 7.27 -1.00
C GLU A 95 14.71 7.34 0.15
N PRO A 96 15.10 7.02 1.38
CA PRO A 96 14.20 7.19 2.51
C PRO A 96 13.86 8.66 2.68
N SER A 97 12.62 8.93 3.12
CA SER A 97 12.18 10.26 3.52
C SER A 97 12.58 10.50 4.98
N GLY A 98 13.18 11.62 5.27
CA GLY A 98 13.46 12.08 6.64
C GLY A 98 12.33 12.93 7.24
N THR A 99 11.19 13.05 6.56
CA THR A 99 10.06 13.91 6.90
C THR A 99 8.75 13.13 6.94
N ALA A 100 7.67 13.77 7.37
CA ALA A 100 6.34 13.18 7.33
C ALA A 100 5.93 12.78 5.89
N PHE A 101 5.10 11.74 5.75
CA PHE A 101 4.69 11.17 4.47
C PHE A 101 3.95 12.16 3.54
N ASN A 102 3.44 13.22 4.08
CA ASN A 102 2.69 14.27 3.38
C ASN A 102 3.42 15.63 3.36
N SER A 103 4.74 15.65 3.53
CA SER A 103 5.54 16.87 3.53
C SER A 103 5.60 17.51 2.14
N LEU A 104 5.17 18.78 2.05
CA LEU A 104 5.30 19.62 0.86
C LEU A 104 6.71 20.20 0.69
N VAL A 105 7.34 20.59 1.79
CA VAL A 105 8.66 21.27 1.77
C VAL A 105 9.71 20.39 1.10
N GLN A 106 9.73 19.09 1.42
CA GLN A 106 10.67 18.18 0.79
C GLN A 106 10.43 18.05 -0.73
N LEU A 107 9.17 17.98 -1.15
CA LEU A 107 8.81 17.87 -2.56
C LEU A 107 9.21 19.12 -3.35
N GLU A 108 9.13 20.31 -2.75
CA GLU A 108 9.58 21.55 -3.36
C GLU A 108 11.10 21.58 -3.55
N VAL A 109 11.87 21.21 -2.52
CA VAL A 109 13.34 21.10 -2.58
C VAL A 109 13.78 20.09 -3.65
N GLU A 110 13.09 18.98 -3.79
CA GLU A 110 13.36 17.91 -4.77
C GLU A 110 12.75 18.21 -6.16
N LYS A 111 12.25 19.44 -6.38
CA LYS A 111 11.68 19.90 -7.65
C LYS A 111 10.63 18.95 -8.23
N GLY A 112 9.72 18.49 -7.38
CA GLY A 112 8.60 17.64 -7.77
C GLY A 112 8.93 16.17 -8.04
N ILE A 113 10.14 15.70 -7.68
CA ILE A 113 10.49 14.28 -7.74
C ILE A 113 10.40 13.69 -6.33
N PRO A 114 9.39 12.88 -6.00
CA PRO A 114 9.25 12.27 -4.69
C PRO A 114 10.44 11.36 -4.38
N ARG A 115 10.91 11.34 -3.13
CA ARG A 115 12.06 10.51 -2.72
C ARG A 115 11.84 9.01 -2.86
N ASN A 116 10.61 8.56 -2.66
CA ASN A 116 10.25 7.14 -2.80
C ASN A 116 8.74 6.96 -3.06
N PRO A 117 8.31 5.76 -3.49
CA PRO A 117 6.91 5.45 -3.78
C PRO A 117 5.97 5.39 -2.56
N PHE A 118 6.51 5.37 -1.34
CA PHE A 118 5.73 5.14 -0.11
C PHE A 118 5.36 6.42 0.63
N ILE A 119 5.89 7.58 0.26
CA ILE A 119 5.34 8.87 0.66
C ILE A 119 4.16 9.26 -0.23
N ASN A 120 3.26 10.14 0.24
CA ASN A 120 2.04 10.46 -0.51
C ASN A 120 2.31 10.99 -1.92
N ALA A 121 3.29 11.88 -2.07
CA ALA A 121 3.70 12.39 -3.37
C ALA A 121 4.12 11.27 -4.34
N GLY A 122 4.89 10.28 -3.86
CA GLY A 122 5.29 9.13 -4.66
C GLY A 122 4.12 8.25 -5.06
N ALA A 123 3.20 7.96 -4.14
CA ALA A 123 2.02 7.17 -4.41
C ALA A 123 1.06 7.86 -5.42
N ILE A 124 0.96 9.18 -5.37
CA ILE A 124 0.19 9.98 -6.34
C ILE A 124 0.83 9.91 -7.74
N VAL A 125 2.16 9.94 -7.84
CA VAL A 125 2.86 9.71 -9.12
C VAL A 125 2.63 8.29 -9.63
N MET A 126 2.65 7.26 -8.74
CA MET A 126 2.28 5.89 -9.14
C MET A 126 0.87 5.83 -9.71
N THR A 127 -0.08 6.51 -9.07
CA THR A 127 -1.47 6.59 -9.54
C THR A 127 -1.56 7.20 -10.94
N ASP A 128 -0.82 8.27 -11.20
CA ASP A 128 -0.75 8.90 -12.52
C ASP A 128 -0.15 7.96 -13.58
N ILE A 129 0.89 7.20 -13.24
CA ILE A 129 1.46 6.19 -14.13
C ILE A 129 0.44 5.09 -14.45
N LEU A 130 -0.29 4.60 -13.46
CA LEU A 130 -1.34 3.60 -13.67
C LEU A 130 -2.43 4.12 -14.61
N LEU A 131 -2.84 5.38 -14.48
CA LEU A 131 -3.80 6.02 -15.39
C LEU A 131 -3.30 6.10 -16.84
N ASN A 132 -1.99 6.23 -17.05
CA ASN A 132 -1.41 6.25 -18.39
C ASN A 132 -1.41 4.87 -19.07
N HIS A 133 -1.33 3.79 -18.28
CA HIS A 133 -1.16 2.44 -18.80
C HIS A 133 -2.44 1.60 -18.80
N LEU A 134 -3.35 1.81 -17.85
CA LEU A 134 -4.54 1.01 -17.69
C LEU A 134 -5.72 1.59 -18.48
N LYS A 135 -6.44 0.74 -19.17
CA LYS A 135 -7.63 1.15 -19.94
C LYS A 135 -8.84 1.38 -19.03
N HIS A 136 -8.99 0.54 -18.01
CA HIS A 136 -10.04 0.59 -16.99
C HIS A 136 -9.38 0.54 -15.60
N PRO A 137 -8.71 1.64 -15.17
CA PRO A 137 -7.76 1.59 -14.05
C PRO A 137 -8.38 1.12 -12.74
N GLU A 138 -9.60 1.54 -12.42
CA GLU A 138 -10.27 1.13 -11.17
C GLU A 138 -10.58 -0.38 -11.17
N GLU A 139 -11.09 -0.90 -12.27
CA GLU A 139 -11.44 -2.31 -12.40
C GLU A 139 -10.19 -3.20 -12.44
N GLU A 140 -9.18 -2.79 -13.20
CA GLU A 140 -7.94 -3.54 -13.37
C GLU A 140 -7.13 -3.58 -12.07
N TYR A 141 -7.08 -2.46 -11.34
CA TYR A 141 -6.42 -2.41 -10.04
C TYR A 141 -7.13 -3.31 -9.02
N LEU A 142 -8.44 -3.24 -8.94
CA LEU A 142 -9.22 -4.07 -8.03
C LEU A 142 -9.10 -5.57 -8.39
N ARG A 143 -9.09 -5.90 -9.69
CA ARG A 143 -8.87 -7.25 -10.18
C ARG A 143 -7.50 -7.78 -9.77
N PHE A 144 -6.44 -6.95 -9.85
CA PHE A 144 -5.11 -7.29 -9.37
C PHE A 144 -5.12 -7.62 -7.88
N VAL A 145 -5.69 -6.75 -7.03
CA VAL A 145 -5.75 -6.96 -5.58
C VAL A 145 -6.55 -8.23 -5.24
N ARG A 146 -7.68 -8.47 -5.90
CA ARG A 146 -8.49 -9.69 -5.76
C ARG A 146 -7.70 -10.95 -6.14
N SER A 147 -6.94 -10.88 -7.21
CA SER A 147 -6.13 -12.01 -7.70
C SER A 147 -5.05 -12.41 -6.70
N ILE A 148 -4.27 -11.47 -6.18
CA ILE A 148 -3.17 -11.76 -5.25
C ILE A 148 -3.65 -12.17 -3.86
N SER A 149 -4.83 -11.72 -3.43
CA SER A 149 -5.45 -12.12 -2.16
C SER A 149 -6.28 -13.42 -2.29
N GLY A 150 -6.72 -13.75 -3.51
CA GLY A 150 -7.65 -14.86 -3.75
C GLY A 150 -9.06 -14.60 -3.21
N ASN A 151 -9.47 -13.34 -3.05
CA ASN A 151 -10.80 -12.94 -2.56
C ASN A 151 -11.48 -11.98 -3.54
N ASN A 152 -12.49 -12.48 -4.26
CA ASN A 152 -13.24 -11.70 -5.24
C ASN A 152 -14.28 -10.74 -4.60
N GLN A 153 -14.47 -10.78 -3.28
CA GLN A 153 -15.40 -9.89 -2.57
C GLN A 153 -14.76 -8.56 -2.17
N ILE A 154 -13.43 -8.43 -2.29
CA ILE A 154 -12.72 -7.17 -2.04
C ILE A 154 -13.30 -6.08 -2.94
N HIS A 155 -13.56 -4.92 -2.38
CA HIS A 155 -14.20 -3.79 -3.05
C HIS A 155 -13.65 -2.45 -2.54
N TYR A 156 -13.98 -1.39 -3.23
CA TYR A 156 -13.76 -0.03 -2.75
C TYR A 156 -14.85 0.33 -1.74
N ASN A 157 -14.46 0.82 -0.57
CA ASN A 157 -15.40 1.39 0.39
C ASN A 157 -15.71 2.83 -0.02
N GLU A 158 -16.90 3.05 -0.57
CA GLU A 158 -17.30 4.36 -1.13
C GLU A 158 -17.38 5.45 -0.05
N GLU A 159 -17.81 5.11 1.18
CA GLU A 159 -17.85 6.07 2.29
C GLU A 159 -16.45 6.57 2.62
N VAL A 160 -15.47 5.67 2.68
CA VAL A 160 -14.06 6.04 2.93
C VAL A 160 -13.50 6.87 1.78
N ALA A 161 -13.75 6.48 0.53
CA ALA A 161 -13.28 7.23 -0.65
C ALA A 161 -13.86 8.65 -0.69
N LEU A 162 -15.15 8.81 -0.38
CA LEU A 162 -15.80 10.12 -0.28
C LEU A 162 -15.19 10.95 0.86
N SER A 163 -14.99 10.35 2.01
CA SER A 163 -14.41 11.01 3.19
C SER A 163 -12.98 11.48 2.92
N GLU A 164 -12.16 10.70 2.23
CA GLU A 164 -10.83 11.09 1.76
C GLU A 164 -10.89 12.27 0.79
N ARG A 165 -11.82 12.24 -0.15
CA ARG A 165 -12.01 13.31 -1.14
C ARG A 165 -12.41 14.63 -0.48
N GLU A 166 -13.35 14.61 0.45
CA GLU A 166 -13.86 15.80 1.13
C GLU A 166 -12.83 16.45 2.08
N ASN A 167 -11.86 15.66 2.57
CA ASN A 167 -10.85 16.12 3.53
C ASN A 167 -9.42 16.11 2.95
N GLY A 168 -9.28 15.82 1.67
CA GLY A 168 -8.00 15.57 1.00
C GLY A 168 -7.19 16.81 0.60
N TYR A 169 -7.35 17.94 1.28
CA TYR A 169 -6.73 19.23 0.91
C TYR A 169 -5.20 19.16 0.77
N LEU A 170 -4.52 18.43 1.66
CA LEU A 170 -3.07 18.31 1.59
C LEU A 170 -2.63 17.45 0.41
N ASN A 171 -3.34 16.37 0.10
CA ASN A 171 -3.08 15.56 -1.09
C ASN A 171 -3.36 16.36 -2.37
N ALA A 172 -4.38 17.22 -2.38
CA ALA A 172 -4.65 18.13 -3.48
C ALA A 172 -3.48 19.14 -3.66
N ALA A 173 -2.96 19.70 -2.58
CA ALA A 173 -1.80 20.60 -2.63
C ALA A 173 -0.55 19.88 -3.17
N ILE A 174 -0.27 18.66 -2.72
CA ILE A 174 0.82 17.81 -3.23
C ILE A 174 0.65 17.56 -4.73
N THR A 175 -0.55 17.19 -5.18
CA THR A 175 -0.82 16.88 -6.59
C THR A 175 -0.66 18.10 -7.47
N ASN A 176 -1.11 19.27 -7.02
CA ASN A 176 -0.89 20.54 -7.72
C ASN A 176 0.60 20.90 -7.82
N LEU A 177 1.37 20.68 -6.76
CA LEU A 177 2.81 20.93 -6.77
C LEU A 177 3.54 19.96 -7.73
N LEU A 178 3.17 18.69 -7.73
CA LEU A 178 3.67 17.69 -8.69
C LEU A 178 3.34 18.11 -10.13
N LYS A 179 2.12 18.59 -10.38
CA LYS A 179 1.68 19.10 -11.69
C LYS A 179 2.47 20.32 -12.12
N TYR A 180 2.73 21.25 -11.21
CA TYR A 180 3.57 22.43 -11.45
C TYR A 180 4.98 22.04 -11.92
N TYR A 181 5.56 20.99 -11.33
CA TYR A 181 6.87 20.45 -11.73
C TYR A 181 6.81 19.47 -12.90
N HIS A 182 5.68 19.34 -13.58
CA HIS A 182 5.47 18.45 -14.74
C HIS A 182 5.67 16.95 -14.43
N ASN A 183 5.44 16.53 -13.19
CA ASN A 183 5.51 15.12 -12.78
C ASN A 183 4.12 14.46 -12.61
N ILE A 184 3.08 15.08 -13.17
CA ILE A 184 1.73 14.53 -13.31
C ILE A 184 1.24 14.85 -14.74
N ASP A 185 0.87 13.82 -15.49
CA ASP A 185 0.38 13.94 -16.87
C ASP A 185 -1.13 14.16 -16.91
N ASN A 186 -1.88 13.40 -16.13
CA ASN A 186 -3.33 13.37 -16.12
C ASN A 186 -3.95 14.60 -15.43
N ASP A 187 -5.27 14.69 -15.51
CA ASP A 187 -6.06 15.66 -14.76
C ASP A 187 -5.93 15.42 -13.24
N ILE A 188 -5.81 16.51 -12.47
CA ILE A 188 -5.57 16.45 -11.01
C ILE A 188 -6.71 15.74 -10.29
N GLU A 189 -7.96 16.07 -10.63
CA GLU A 189 -9.13 15.47 -9.99
C GLU A 189 -9.24 13.98 -10.33
N ARG A 190 -8.86 13.59 -11.54
CA ARG A 190 -8.82 12.19 -11.97
C ARG A 190 -7.78 11.40 -11.20
N VAL A 191 -6.58 11.96 -11.01
CA VAL A 191 -5.50 11.35 -10.22
C VAL A 191 -5.92 11.19 -8.76
N LEU A 192 -6.44 12.25 -8.15
CA LEU A 192 -6.89 12.24 -6.75
C LEU A 192 -8.03 11.25 -6.52
N HIS A 193 -9.02 11.23 -7.42
CA HIS A 193 -10.13 10.29 -7.33
C HIS A 193 -9.63 8.85 -7.28
N PHE A 194 -8.76 8.47 -8.21
CA PHE A 194 -8.23 7.10 -8.25
C PHE A 194 -7.30 6.80 -7.06
N TYR A 195 -6.50 7.77 -6.62
CA TYR A 195 -5.68 7.64 -5.42
C TYR A 195 -6.53 7.37 -4.15
N PHE A 196 -7.63 8.09 -3.97
CA PHE A 196 -8.53 7.87 -2.84
C PHE A 196 -9.27 6.53 -2.91
N LEU A 197 -9.63 6.07 -4.09
CA LEU A 197 -10.16 4.72 -4.28
C LEU A 197 -9.15 3.66 -3.84
N GLN A 198 -7.87 3.77 -4.22
CA GLN A 198 -6.83 2.84 -3.77
C GLN A 198 -6.72 2.79 -2.24
N CYS A 199 -6.78 3.93 -1.56
CA CYS A 199 -6.79 4.02 -0.10
C CYS A 199 -8.03 3.38 0.52
N SER A 200 -9.18 3.41 -0.17
CA SER A 200 -10.47 2.95 0.32
C SER A 200 -10.73 1.46 0.14
N ILE A 201 -9.82 0.70 -0.46
CA ILE A 201 -10.00 -0.75 -0.62
C ILE A 201 -10.22 -1.40 0.75
N GLU A 202 -11.27 -2.21 0.85
CA GLU A 202 -11.60 -2.94 2.06
C GLU A 202 -11.04 -4.36 2.00
N MET A 203 -10.17 -4.68 2.94
CA MET A 203 -9.53 -5.98 3.12
C MET A 203 -9.45 -6.31 4.61
N SER A 204 -9.33 -7.60 4.92
CA SER A 204 -9.04 -8.09 6.27
C SER A 204 -7.54 -8.35 6.48
N CYS A 205 -7.11 -8.60 7.73
CA CYS A 205 -5.75 -9.09 8.02
C CYS A 205 -5.46 -10.39 7.26
N TYR A 206 -6.47 -11.27 7.15
CA TYR A 206 -6.37 -12.51 6.36
C TYR A 206 -6.08 -12.23 4.89
N ASP A 207 -6.85 -11.34 4.26
CA ASP A 207 -6.67 -10.98 2.85
C ASP A 207 -5.31 -10.34 2.60
N LEU A 208 -4.90 -9.40 3.47
CA LEU A 208 -3.62 -8.72 3.36
C LEU A 208 -2.45 -9.68 3.49
N SER A 209 -2.42 -10.52 4.54
CA SER A 209 -1.31 -11.45 4.74
C SER A 209 -1.17 -12.45 3.57
N LYS A 210 -2.30 -12.84 2.95
CA LYS A 210 -2.31 -13.66 1.75
C LYS A 210 -1.82 -12.90 0.52
N ALA A 211 -2.28 -11.67 0.32
CA ALA A 211 -1.86 -10.81 -0.79
C ALA A 211 -0.35 -10.49 -0.75
N PHE A 212 0.28 -10.53 0.41
CA PHE A 212 1.71 -10.29 0.59
C PHE A 212 2.60 -11.54 0.44
N LEU A 213 2.03 -12.75 0.34
CA LEU A 213 2.80 -13.99 0.11
C LEU A 213 3.73 -13.93 -1.13
N PRO A 214 3.31 -13.37 -2.28
CA PRO A 214 4.20 -13.25 -3.44
C PRO A 214 5.46 -12.45 -3.14
N PHE A 215 5.37 -11.42 -2.29
CA PHE A 215 6.53 -10.60 -1.89
C PHE A 215 7.46 -11.32 -0.91
N ALA A 216 6.95 -12.28 -0.15
CA ALA A 216 7.74 -13.12 0.75
C ALA A 216 8.41 -14.29 0.00
N ASN A 217 7.86 -14.73 -1.13
CA ASN A 217 8.35 -15.84 -1.91
C ASN A 217 9.23 -15.39 -3.07
N HIS A 218 10.51 -15.17 -2.82
CA HIS A 218 11.48 -14.69 -3.82
C HIS A 218 11.72 -15.65 -5.01
N LYS A 219 11.18 -16.86 -4.99
CA LYS A 219 11.41 -17.87 -6.02
C LYS A 219 10.29 -17.98 -7.05
N GLN A 220 9.13 -17.40 -6.78
CA GLN A 220 7.99 -17.45 -7.69
C GLN A 220 7.66 -16.04 -8.18
N ALA A 221 7.81 -15.82 -9.49
CA ALA A 221 7.15 -14.70 -10.14
C ALA A 221 5.65 -14.99 -10.15
N PHE A 222 4.82 -14.07 -9.66
CA PHE A 222 3.39 -14.19 -9.88
C PHE A 222 3.04 -13.43 -11.16
N THR A 223 2.25 -14.10 -12.00
CA THR A 223 1.69 -13.52 -13.21
C THR A 223 0.25 -13.13 -12.94
N PHE A 224 -0.09 -11.91 -13.29
CA PHE A 224 -1.47 -11.47 -13.41
C PHE A 224 -1.84 -11.41 -14.88
N GLU A 225 -3.07 -11.74 -15.28
CA GLU A 225 -3.51 -11.67 -16.68
C GLU A 225 -3.25 -10.25 -17.24
N GLY A 226 -2.30 -10.14 -18.15
CA GLY A 226 -1.84 -8.88 -18.75
C GLY A 226 -0.78 -8.10 -17.97
N ILE A 227 -0.44 -8.49 -16.74
CA ILE A 227 0.63 -7.88 -15.96
C ILE A 227 1.50 -9.01 -15.40
N THR A 228 2.75 -9.09 -15.84
CA THR A 228 3.76 -9.96 -15.23
C THR A 228 4.60 -9.08 -14.29
N PRO A 229 4.42 -9.15 -12.97
CA PRO A 229 5.31 -8.45 -12.07
C PRO A 229 6.71 -9.04 -12.26
N GLU A 230 7.64 -8.28 -12.80
CA GLU A 230 9.05 -8.68 -12.71
C GLU A 230 9.46 -8.59 -11.24
N PRO A 231 10.14 -9.62 -10.70
CA PRO A 231 10.76 -9.49 -9.39
C PRO A 231 11.67 -8.26 -9.41
N PRO A 232 11.72 -7.45 -8.34
CA PRO A 232 12.54 -6.27 -8.30
C PRO A 232 13.98 -6.68 -8.63
N ARG A 233 14.47 -6.23 -9.78
CA ARG A 233 15.88 -6.38 -10.15
C ARG A 233 16.65 -5.41 -9.27
N PHE A 234 17.12 -5.86 -8.12
CA PHE A 234 18.15 -5.16 -7.38
C PHE A 234 19.42 -5.18 -8.21
N SER A 235 19.59 -4.21 -9.09
CA SER A 235 20.87 -4.00 -9.72
C SER A 235 21.82 -3.50 -8.62
N ALA A 236 22.70 -4.38 -8.15
CA ALA A 236 23.86 -4.00 -7.36
C ALA A 236 24.85 -3.24 -8.27
N ALA A 237 24.50 -2.03 -8.69
CA ALA A 237 25.47 -1.13 -9.30
C ALA A 237 26.11 -0.32 -8.17
N PRO A 238 27.46 -0.39 -8.01
CA PRO A 238 28.13 0.43 -7.01
C PRO A 238 27.97 1.90 -7.38
N ARG A 239 27.31 2.69 -6.49
CA ARG A 239 27.26 4.14 -6.64
C ARG A 239 28.68 4.68 -6.50
N ARG A 240 29.24 5.26 -7.56
CA ARG A 240 30.38 6.16 -7.44
C ARG A 240 29.87 7.44 -6.76
N CYS A 241 30.30 7.67 -5.53
CA CYS A 241 30.21 8.99 -4.89
C CYS A 241 30.95 10.01 -5.79
N ARG A 242 30.29 11.08 -6.16
CA ARG A 242 30.89 12.33 -6.59
C ARG A 242 30.44 13.43 -5.62
#